data_c5634ae8f64beaa8f7a6ce9d8751e4bb
#
_entry.id   c5634ae8f64beaa8f7a6ce9d8751e4bb
#
_cell.length_a   1.000
_cell.length_b   1.000
_cell.length_c   1.000
_cell.angle_alpha   90.00
_cell.angle_beta   90.00
_cell.angle_gamma   90.00
#
_symmetry.space_group_name_H-M   'P 1'
#
loop_
_entity.id
_entity.type
_entity.pdbx_description
1 polymer ?
#
loop_
_entity_poly.entity_id
_entity_poly.type
_entity_poly.pdbx_seq_one_letter_code
_entity_poly.pdbx_strand_id
1 'polypeptide(L)'
;MSAPAVPTDVAARVARLLRDDLRGQTAYGAPQLEVPVRLNTNENSYAVPPDVVAAITAAVAGSASDLNRYPDREFTALREDLAAWLTEQTGVAVEAAQVWAGNGSNEVLQHVVQAFAGPGRVALGFTPAYSMHPIISRTMGSTWVDGHRGGPDGPFDLTEGDVVAQVLAAAPHVVFL
;
A
#
# COMPACT_ATOMS: atom_id res chain seq x y z
N MET A 1 41.12 8.05 -23.74
CA MET A 1 40.36 7.04 -23.00
C MET A 1 39.07 6.80 -23.77
N SER A 2 38.87 5.59 -24.31
CA SER A 2 37.66 5.23 -25.05
C SER A 2 36.50 5.08 -24.09
N ALA A 3 35.33 5.68 -24.39
CA ALA A 3 34.14 5.51 -23.57
C ALA A 3 33.75 4.04 -23.52
N PRO A 4 33.30 3.51 -22.35
CA PRO A 4 32.87 2.14 -22.25
C PRO A 4 31.72 1.84 -23.21
N ALA A 5 31.79 0.72 -23.92
CA ALA A 5 30.76 0.31 -24.86
C ALA A 5 29.41 0.18 -24.14
N VAL A 6 28.37 0.83 -24.69
CA VAL A 6 27.01 0.75 -24.15
C VAL A 6 26.47 -0.65 -24.47
N PRO A 7 26.00 -1.42 -23.46
CA PRO A 7 25.43 -2.74 -23.71
C PRO A 7 24.26 -2.64 -24.70
N THR A 8 24.21 -3.56 -25.66
CA THR A 8 23.10 -3.65 -26.63
C THR A 8 21.88 -4.31 -26.04
N ASP A 9 22.06 -5.08 -24.96
CA ASP A 9 20.95 -5.69 -24.19
C ASP A 9 20.26 -4.67 -23.30
N VAL A 10 18.95 -4.52 -23.47
CA VAL A 10 18.10 -3.58 -22.73
C VAL A 10 18.13 -3.89 -21.23
N ALA A 11 18.09 -5.17 -20.84
CA ALA A 11 18.11 -5.59 -19.44
C ALA A 11 19.41 -5.13 -18.73
N ALA A 12 20.55 -5.31 -19.38
CA ALA A 12 21.83 -4.86 -18.85
C ALA A 12 21.93 -3.33 -18.76
N ARG A 13 21.30 -2.60 -19.68
CA ARG A 13 21.24 -1.13 -19.62
C ARG A 13 20.37 -0.67 -18.46
N VAL A 14 19.19 -1.27 -18.28
CA VAL A 14 18.28 -0.96 -17.16
C VAL A 14 18.95 -1.26 -15.82
N ALA A 15 19.58 -2.43 -15.68
CA ALA A 15 20.27 -2.81 -14.44
C ALA A 15 21.36 -1.81 -14.01
N ARG A 16 22.01 -1.15 -14.96
CA ARG A 16 23.03 -0.11 -14.67
C ARG A 16 22.46 1.22 -14.20
N LEU A 17 21.21 1.51 -14.58
CA LEU A 17 20.51 2.75 -14.23
C LEU A 17 19.64 2.60 -12.97
N LEU A 18 19.38 1.35 -12.57
CA LEU A 18 18.59 1.06 -11.40
C LEU A 18 19.33 1.50 -10.12
N ARG A 19 18.59 2.06 -9.19
CA ARG A 19 19.09 2.36 -7.84
C ARG A 19 19.70 1.09 -7.22
N ASP A 20 20.81 1.24 -6.50
CA ASP A 20 21.55 0.09 -5.94
C ASP A 20 20.70 -0.70 -4.93
N ASP A 21 19.89 -0.02 -4.13
CA ASP A 21 19.01 -0.60 -3.13
C ASP A 21 17.81 -1.37 -3.74
N LEU A 22 17.54 -1.18 -5.04
CA LEU A 22 16.50 -1.91 -5.76
C LEU A 22 17.05 -3.07 -6.60
N ARG A 23 18.37 -3.19 -6.72
CA ARG A 23 18.98 -4.28 -7.48
C ARG A 23 18.75 -5.64 -6.81
N GLY A 24 18.37 -6.62 -7.62
CA GLY A 24 18.09 -7.97 -7.14
C GLY A 24 16.73 -8.16 -6.47
N GLN A 25 15.92 -7.09 -6.37
CA GLN A 25 14.55 -7.23 -5.94
C GLN A 25 13.70 -7.83 -7.07
N THR A 26 12.80 -8.73 -6.71
CA THR A 26 11.78 -9.28 -7.62
C THR A 26 10.49 -8.47 -7.50
N ALA A 27 9.79 -8.30 -8.62
CA ALA A 27 8.47 -7.66 -8.59
C ALA A 27 7.53 -8.44 -7.67
N TYR A 28 6.75 -7.71 -6.87
CA TYR A 28 5.66 -8.31 -6.11
C TYR A 28 4.61 -8.87 -7.07
N GLY A 29 4.15 -10.08 -6.80
CA GLY A 29 3.05 -10.69 -7.51
C GLY A 29 2.59 -11.94 -6.78
N ALA A 30 1.32 -11.94 -6.36
CA ALA A 30 0.71 -13.18 -5.91
C ALA A 30 0.55 -14.11 -7.13
N PRO A 31 0.93 -15.41 -7.03
CA PRO A 31 0.74 -16.35 -8.12
C PRO A 31 -0.74 -16.40 -8.53
N GLN A 32 -0.99 -16.24 -9.83
CA GLN A 32 -2.33 -16.46 -10.38
C GLN A 32 -2.52 -17.97 -10.58
N LEU A 33 -3.29 -18.58 -9.69
CA LEU A 33 -3.53 -20.01 -9.67
C LEU A 33 -4.89 -20.32 -10.27
N GLU A 34 -4.92 -21.27 -11.20
CA GLU A 34 -6.17 -21.87 -11.72
C GLU A 34 -6.58 -23.04 -10.82
N VAL A 35 -7.19 -22.74 -9.69
CA VAL A 35 -7.65 -23.71 -8.71
C VAL A 35 -9.11 -23.44 -8.34
N PRO A 36 -9.89 -24.47 -7.92
CA PRO A 36 -11.30 -24.29 -7.57
C PRO A 36 -11.53 -23.30 -6.43
N VAL A 37 -10.61 -23.22 -5.49
CA VAL A 37 -10.67 -22.28 -4.35
C VAL A 37 -9.34 -21.54 -4.23
N ARG A 38 -9.36 -20.23 -4.41
CA ARG A 38 -8.20 -19.36 -4.26
C ARG A 38 -8.23 -18.68 -2.89
N LEU A 39 -7.18 -18.92 -2.09
CA LEU A 39 -7.02 -18.34 -0.74
C LEU A 39 -5.68 -17.59 -0.60
N ASN A 40 -4.96 -17.41 -1.70
CA ASN A 40 -3.65 -16.74 -1.73
C ASN A 40 -3.74 -15.23 -1.96
N THR A 41 -4.94 -14.72 -2.21
CA THR A 41 -5.25 -13.30 -2.37
C THR A 41 -6.43 -12.92 -1.50
N ASN A 42 -6.44 -11.68 -1.01
CA ASN A 42 -7.56 -11.16 -0.20
C ASN A 42 -8.63 -10.58 -1.15
N GLU A 43 -9.42 -11.48 -1.74
CA GLU A 43 -10.48 -11.14 -2.69
C GLU A 43 -11.86 -11.42 -2.08
N ASN A 44 -12.83 -10.57 -2.40
CA ASN A 44 -14.22 -10.84 -2.07
C ASN A 44 -14.76 -11.96 -2.98
N SER A 45 -15.16 -13.10 -2.40
CA SER A 45 -15.71 -14.23 -3.15
C SER A 45 -17.16 -14.02 -3.62
N TYR A 46 -17.84 -13.00 -3.14
CA TYR A 46 -19.20 -12.66 -3.56
C TYR A 46 -19.17 -11.76 -4.80
N ALA A 47 -20.03 -12.07 -5.76
CA ALA A 47 -20.21 -11.21 -6.93
C ALA A 47 -20.80 -9.85 -6.53
N VAL A 48 -20.46 -8.81 -7.29
CA VAL A 48 -21.08 -7.50 -7.11
C VAL A 48 -22.59 -7.59 -7.37
N PRO A 49 -23.46 -7.07 -6.49
CA PRO A 49 -24.91 -7.08 -6.69
C PRO A 49 -25.32 -6.40 -8.01
N PRO A 50 -26.36 -6.90 -8.70
CA PRO A 50 -26.76 -6.37 -10.03
C PRO A 50 -27.14 -4.90 -10.03
N ASP A 51 -27.76 -4.41 -8.97
CA ASP A 51 -28.13 -2.99 -8.80
C ASP A 51 -26.89 -2.10 -8.66
N VAL A 52 -25.86 -2.56 -7.95
CA VAL A 52 -24.57 -1.87 -7.84
C VAL A 52 -23.85 -1.86 -9.19
N VAL A 53 -23.88 -2.98 -9.94
CA VAL A 53 -23.33 -3.03 -11.32
C VAL A 53 -24.03 -2.03 -12.22
N ALA A 54 -25.36 -1.96 -12.15
CA ALA A 54 -26.15 -1.01 -12.94
C ALA A 54 -25.79 0.45 -12.59
N ALA A 55 -25.67 0.76 -11.30
CA ALA A 55 -25.29 2.11 -10.83
C ALA A 55 -23.89 2.51 -11.30
N ILE A 56 -22.89 1.63 -11.18
CA ILE A 56 -21.53 1.87 -11.68
C ILE A 56 -21.54 2.12 -13.19
N THR A 57 -22.26 1.28 -13.95
CA THR A 57 -22.34 1.40 -15.41
C THR A 57 -22.96 2.73 -15.83
N ALA A 58 -24.03 3.16 -15.16
CA ALA A 58 -24.68 4.43 -15.42
C ALA A 58 -23.77 5.63 -15.10
N ALA A 59 -23.04 5.58 -13.98
CA ALA A 59 -22.09 6.62 -13.59
C ALA A 59 -20.94 6.76 -14.60
N VAL A 60 -20.37 5.64 -15.04
CA VAL A 60 -19.31 5.63 -16.05
C VAL A 60 -19.83 6.18 -17.38
N ALA A 61 -20.99 5.75 -17.83
CA ALA A 61 -21.59 6.25 -19.07
C ALA A 61 -21.88 7.77 -19.01
N GLY A 62 -22.34 8.27 -17.87
CA GLY A 62 -22.58 9.71 -17.65
C GLY A 62 -21.29 10.55 -17.69
N SER A 63 -20.18 9.99 -17.25
CA SER A 63 -18.89 10.69 -17.21
C SER A 63 -18.05 10.52 -18.49
N ALA A 64 -18.45 9.62 -19.39
CA ALA A 64 -17.62 9.21 -20.53
C ALA A 64 -17.24 10.35 -21.48
N SER A 65 -18.13 11.36 -21.65
CA SER A 65 -17.87 12.53 -22.49
C SER A 65 -16.80 13.46 -21.94
N ASP A 66 -16.54 13.39 -20.63
CA ASP A 66 -15.67 14.32 -19.91
C ASP A 66 -14.30 13.68 -19.53
N LEU A 67 -14.06 12.41 -19.93
CA LEU A 67 -12.81 11.71 -19.66
C LEU A 67 -11.55 12.34 -20.30
N ASN A 68 -11.74 13.29 -21.23
CA ASN A 68 -10.67 14.12 -21.79
C ASN A 68 -10.29 15.31 -20.90
N ARG A 69 -10.98 15.52 -19.79
CA ARG A 69 -10.72 16.59 -18.81
C ARG A 69 -10.04 16.03 -17.58
N TYR A 70 -9.31 16.89 -16.86
CA TYR A 70 -8.78 16.53 -15.55
C TYR A 70 -9.93 16.32 -14.55
N PRO A 71 -9.86 15.29 -13.72
CA PRO A 71 -10.84 15.08 -12.63
C PRO A 71 -10.73 16.14 -11.54
N ASP A 72 -11.68 16.14 -10.61
CA ASP A 72 -11.56 16.89 -9.37
C ASP A 72 -10.29 16.44 -8.62
N ARG A 73 -9.35 17.35 -8.46
CA ARG A 73 -8.05 17.09 -7.81
C ARG A 73 -8.20 16.70 -6.35
N GLU A 74 -9.19 17.25 -5.68
CA GLU A 74 -9.39 17.08 -4.24
C GLU A 74 -10.34 15.92 -3.91
N PHE A 75 -10.96 15.28 -4.89
CA PHE A 75 -11.96 14.22 -4.69
C PHE A 75 -13.08 14.65 -3.73
N THR A 76 -13.52 15.90 -3.80
CA THR A 76 -14.35 16.56 -2.78
C THR A 76 -15.59 15.73 -2.44
N ALA A 77 -16.40 15.38 -3.44
CA ALA A 77 -17.61 14.59 -3.23
C ALA A 77 -17.31 13.22 -2.62
N LEU A 78 -16.29 12.51 -3.11
CA LEU A 78 -15.90 11.20 -2.57
C LEU A 78 -15.47 11.30 -1.11
N ARG A 79 -14.69 12.32 -0.74
CA ARG A 79 -14.23 12.53 0.63
C ARG A 79 -15.36 12.87 1.58
N GLU A 80 -16.34 13.66 1.12
CA GLU A 80 -17.56 13.97 1.89
C GLU A 80 -18.40 12.72 2.12
N ASP A 81 -18.65 11.92 1.09
CA ASP A 81 -19.39 10.65 1.19
C ASP A 81 -18.69 9.65 2.12
N LEU A 82 -17.36 9.50 1.99
CA LEU A 82 -16.57 8.63 2.85
C LEU A 82 -16.57 9.10 4.31
N ALA A 83 -16.47 10.40 4.56
CA ALA A 83 -16.52 10.96 5.90
C ALA A 83 -17.88 10.72 6.56
N ALA A 84 -18.98 10.90 5.81
CA ALA A 84 -20.32 10.61 6.28
C ALA A 84 -20.49 9.12 6.60
N TRP A 85 -20.06 8.24 5.71
CA TRP A 85 -20.10 6.79 5.91
C TRP A 85 -19.28 6.34 7.13
N LEU A 86 -18.04 6.84 7.26
CA LEU A 86 -17.18 6.52 8.42
C LEU A 86 -17.81 7.00 9.73
N THR A 87 -18.40 8.18 9.74
CA THR A 87 -19.13 8.71 10.90
C THR A 87 -20.28 7.80 11.30
N GLU A 88 -21.05 7.33 10.33
CA GLU A 88 -22.15 6.39 10.56
C GLU A 88 -21.65 5.03 11.11
N GLN A 89 -20.59 4.48 10.51
CA GLN A 89 -20.05 3.16 10.88
C GLN A 89 -19.39 3.15 12.27
N THR A 90 -18.72 4.25 12.64
CA THR A 90 -17.92 4.29 13.88
C THR A 90 -18.61 5.01 15.03
N GLY A 91 -19.64 5.80 14.76
CA GLY A 91 -20.25 6.70 15.74
C GLY A 91 -19.36 7.89 16.15
N VAL A 92 -18.20 8.07 15.51
CA VAL A 92 -17.28 9.17 15.74
C VAL A 92 -17.35 10.13 14.56
N ALA A 93 -17.51 11.43 14.84
CA ALA A 93 -17.55 12.44 13.78
C ALA A 93 -16.23 12.47 12.99
N VAL A 94 -16.32 12.26 11.68
CA VAL A 94 -15.19 12.35 10.73
C VAL A 94 -15.51 13.45 9.73
N GLU A 95 -14.55 14.35 9.53
CA GLU A 95 -14.66 15.43 8.55
C GLU A 95 -13.96 15.06 7.23
N ALA A 96 -14.43 15.59 6.10
CA ALA A 96 -13.82 15.36 4.80
C ALA A 96 -12.32 15.72 4.75
N ALA A 97 -11.89 16.70 5.56
CA ALA A 97 -10.48 17.07 5.70
C ALA A 97 -9.60 15.95 6.31
N GLN A 98 -10.20 15.01 7.02
CA GLN A 98 -9.51 13.86 7.64
C GLN A 98 -9.48 12.62 6.73
N VAL A 99 -10.09 12.71 5.54
CA VAL A 99 -10.19 11.59 4.60
C VAL A 99 -9.35 11.87 3.36
N TRP A 100 -8.61 10.87 2.93
CA TRP A 100 -7.91 10.88 1.66
C TRP A 100 -8.19 9.59 0.88
N ALA A 101 -8.12 9.64 -0.44
CA ALA A 101 -8.33 8.50 -1.32
C ALA A 101 -7.14 8.31 -2.26
N GLY A 102 -6.93 7.09 -2.71
CA GLY A 102 -5.91 6.70 -3.68
C GLY A 102 -6.36 5.47 -4.46
N ASN A 103 -5.52 5.00 -5.38
CA ASN A 103 -5.76 3.78 -6.15
C ASN A 103 -5.45 2.54 -5.29
N GLY A 104 -6.33 2.29 -4.33
CA GLY A 104 -6.18 1.26 -3.31
C GLY A 104 -5.29 1.67 -2.14
N SER A 105 -5.32 0.85 -1.08
CA SER A 105 -4.57 1.12 0.16
C SER A 105 -3.06 1.21 -0.05
N ASN A 106 -2.50 0.49 -1.02
CA ASN A 106 -1.06 0.52 -1.28
C ASN A 106 -0.57 1.91 -1.71
N GLU A 107 -1.33 2.63 -2.51
CA GLU A 107 -0.97 4.01 -2.88
C GLU A 107 -1.06 4.95 -1.68
N VAL A 108 -2.09 4.82 -0.86
CA VAL A 108 -2.22 5.62 0.37
C VAL A 108 -1.06 5.34 1.33
N LEU A 109 -0.71 4.07 1.55
CA LEU A 109 0.45 3.69 2.36
C LEU A 109 1.76 4.23 1.78
N GLN A 110 1.90 4.23 0.46
CA GLN A 110 3.06 4.82 -0.22
C GLN A 110 3.16 6.32 0.06
N HIS A 111 2.05 7.05 0.00
CA HIS A 111 2.02 8.49 0.33
C HIS A 111 2.41 8.73 1.79
N VAL A 112 1.93 7.91 2.73
CA VAL A 112 2.28 8.01 4.15
C VAL A 112 3.79 7.77 4.35
N VAL A 113 4.32 6.69 3.77
CA VAL A 113 5.75 6.37 3.90
C VAL A 113 6.61 7.44 3.23
N GLN A 114 6.19 7.96 2.08
CA GLN A 114 6.90 9.03 1.37
C GLN A 114 6.94 10.32 2.18
N ALA A 115 5.86 10.64 2.90
CA ALA A 115 5.77 11.85 3.70
C ALA A 115 6.50 11.76 5.04
N PHE A 116 6.44 10.62 5.72
CA PHE A 116 6.89 10.47 7.11
C PHE A 116 8.13 9.59 7.29
N ALA A 117 8.47 8.76 6.31
CA ALA A 117 9.66 7.93 6.32
C ALA A 117 10.60 8.28 5.14
N GLY A 118 11.14 7.30 4.40
CA GLY A 118 12.06 7.57 3.29
C GLY A 118 13.54 7.39 3.68
N PRO A 119 14.49 7.89 2.87
CA PRO A 119 15.91 7.71 3.11
C PRO A 119 16.36 8.23 4.47
N GLY A 120 17.13 7.41 5.20
CA GLY A 120 17.63 7.74 6.54
C GLY A 120 16.60 7.63 7.66
N ARG A 121 15.39 7.17 7.36
CA ARG A 121 14.31 6.98 8.33
C ARG A 121 13.91 5.50 8.44
N VAL A 122 13.26 5.15 9.53
CA VAL A 122 12.89 3.78 9.89
C VAL A 122 11.38 3.60 9.79
N ALA A 123 10.96 2.49 9.19
CA ALA A 123 9.61 1.95 9.27
C ALA A 123 9.66 0.60 9.99
N LEU A 124 8.76 0.38 10.92
CA LEU A 124 8.63 -0.85 11.71
C LEU A 124 7.29 -1.52 11.41
N GLY A 125 7.27 -2.82 11.27
CA GLY A 125 6.06 -3.63 11.26
C GLY A 125 6.28 -4.94 11.98
N PHE A 126 5.20 -5.57 12.42
CA PHE A 126 5.25 -6.79 13.24
C PHE A 126 4.91 -8.02 12.40
N THR A 127 5.91 -8.87 12.17
CA THR A 127 5.78 -10.08 11.35
C THR A 127 5.22 -11.27 12.15
N PRO A 128 4.41 -12.14 11.48
CA PRO A 128 3.97 -12.08 10.09
C PRO A 128 2.98 -10.94 9.82
N ALA A 129 3.14 -10.25 8.69
CA ALA A 129 2.37 -9.08 8.31
C ALA A 129 2.07 -9.08 6.80
N TYR A 130 1.28 -8.12 6.35
CA TYR A 130 1.03 -7.93 4.93
C TYR A 130 2.33 -7.56 4.21
N SER A 131 2.68 -8.35 3.21
CA SER A 131 3.97 -8.27 2.51
C SER A 131 4.26 -6.94 1.83
N MET A 132 3.23 -6.13 1.53
CA MET A 132 3.40 -4.82 0.93
C MET A 132 3.99 -3.77 1.89
N HIS A 133 3.84 -3.93 3.20
CA HIS A 133 4.40 -2.97 4.16
C HIS A 133 5.93 -2.84 4.03
N PRO A 134 6.72 -3.92 4.12
CA PRO A 134 8.16 -3.86 3.90
C PRO A 134 8.54 -3.46 2.47
N ILE A 135 7.77 -3.91 1.46
CA ILE A 135 8.04 -3.59 0.06
C ILE A 135 7.91 -2.09 -0.18
N ILE A 136 6.79 -1.49 0.21
CA ILE A 136 6.55 -0.05 0.07
C ILE A 136 7.62 0.74 0.82
N SER A 137 7.91 0.36 2.08
CA SER A 137 8.91 1.06 2.90
C SER A 137 10.29 1.06 2.26
N ARG A 138 10.78 -0.10 1.82
CA ARG A 138 12.08 -0.23 1.16
C ARG A 138 12.12 0.47 -0.20
N THR A 139 11.03 0.40 -0.96
CA THR A 139 10.94 1.07 -2.27
C THR A 139 11.02 2.59 -2.13
N MET A 140 10.48 3.12 -1.04
CA MET A 140 10.60 4.55 -0.69
C MET A 140 11.96 4.91 -0.06
N GLY A 141 12.86 3.95 0.11
CA GLY A 141 14.20 4.16 0.65
C GLY A 141 14.29 4.14 2.17
N SER A 142 13.23 3.74 2.87
CA SER A 142 13.23 3.58 4.33
C SER A 142 13.96 2.32 4.75
N THR A 143 14.63 2.36 5.89
CA THR A 143 15.07 1.16 6.59
C THR A 143 13.84 0.46 7.17
N TRP A 144 13.61 -0.79 6.79
CA TRP A 144 12.56 -1.62 7.37
C TRP A 144 13.09 -2.44 8.54
N VAL A 145 12.38 -2.42 9.65
CA VAL A 145 12.64 -3.25 10.84
C VAL A 145 11.49 -4.22 11.01
N ASP A 146 11.83 -5.51 11.11
CA ASP A 146 10.87 -6.56 11.44
C ASP A 146 10.76 -6.70 12.96
N GLY A 147 9.64 -6.26 13.51
CA GLY A 147 9.21 -6.57 14.86
C GLY A 147 8.57 -7.97 14.92
N HIS A 148 8.38 -8.48 16.12
CA HIS A 148 7.89 -9.84 16.36
C HIS A 148 6.49 -9.82 16.96
N ARG A 149 5.63 -10.74 16.48
CA ARG A 149 4.35 -11.11 17.07
C ARG A 149 4.57 -12.37 17.90
N GLY A 150 4.57 -12.25 19.23
CA GLY A 150 4.75 -13.39 20.12
C GLY A 150 6.06 -14.18 19.89
N GLY A 151 6.22 -15.30 20.60
CA GLY A 151 7.31 -16.24 20.39
C GLY A 151 6.94 -17.33 19.36
N PRO A 152 7.91 -18.15 18.91
CA PRO A 152 7.71 -19.19 17.89
C PRO A 152 6.65 -20.23 18.30
N ASP A 153 6.41 -20.40 19.60
CA ASP A 153 5.42 -21.35 20.15
C ASP A 153 4.22 -20.63 20.83
N GLY A 154 4.11 -19.30 20.69
CA GLY A 154 3.08 -18.48 21.28
C GLY A 154 1.99 -18.04 20.29
N PRO A 155 0.90 -17.46 20.80
CA PRO A 155 -0.08 -16.82 19.94
C PRO A 155 0.58 -15.67 19.16
N PHE A 156 0.14 -15.47 17.90
CA PHE A 156 0.60 -14.34 17.08
C PHE A 156 0.04 -12.98 17.54
N ASP A 157 -0.07 -12.81 18.86
CA ASP A 157 -0.60 -11.61 19.48
C ASP A 157 0.48 -10.56 19.72
N LEU A 158 0.05 -9.31 19.70
CA LEU A 158 0.85 -8.18 20.12
C LEU A 158 0.43 -7.78 21.52
N THR A 159 1.32 -7.95 22.49
CA THR A 159 1.10 -7.38 23.82
C THR A 159 1.56 -5.93 23.84
N GLU A 160 0.89 -5.08 24.61
CA GLU A 160 1.23 -3.66 24.71
C GLU A 160 2.71 -3.46 25.12
N GLY A 161 3.18 -4.21 26.11
CA GLY A 161 4.56 -4.12 26.60
C GLY A 161 5.59 -4.47 25.54
N ASP A 162 5.34 -5.53 24.75
CA ASP A 162 6.24 -5.96 23.69
C ASP A 162 6.28 -4.95 22.53
N VAL A 163 5.11 -4.42 22.15
CA VAL A 163 5.02 -3.39 21.10
C VAL A 163 5.78 -2.14 21.51
N VAL A 164 5.53 -1.65 22.71
CA VAL A 164 6.21 -0.43 23.24
C VAL A 164 7.72 -0.64 23.30
N ALA A 165 8.20 -1.78 23.81
CA ALA A 165 9.62 -2.08 23.89
C ALA A 165 10.28 -2.08 22.51
N GLN A 166 9.67 -2.72 21.50
CA GLN A 166 10.18 -2.79 20.14
C GLN A 166 10.14 -1.42 19.43
N VAL A 167 9.08 -0.64 19.63
CA VAL A 167 8.98 0.72 19.08
C VAL A 167 10.05 1.63 19.69
N LEU A 168 10.27 1.58 21.00
CA LEU A 168 11.29 2.38 21.66
C LEU A 168 12.70 1.99 21.20
N ALA A 169 12.96 0.70 20.99
CA ALA A 169 14.25 0.20 20.52
C ALA A 169 14.53 0.59 19.06
N ALA A 170 13.55 0.52 18.18
CA ALA A 170 13.69 0.81 16.75
C ALA A 170 13.59 2.32 16.45
N ALA A 171 12.98 3.11 17.32
CA ALA A 171 12.69 4.55 17.14
C ALA A 171 12.14 4.86 15.73
N PRO A 172 11.07 4.19 15.29
CA PRO A 172 10.59 4.29 13.91
C PRO A 172 9.86 5.63 13.67
N HIS A 173 9.82 6.05 12.40
CA HIS A 173 9.04 7.19 11.94
C HIS A 173 7.64 6.77 11.50
N VAL A 174 7.48 5.51 11.07
CA VAL A 174 6.18 4.90 10.72
C VAL A 174 6.12 3.50 11.35
N VAL A 175 4.99 3.19 11.95
CA VAL A 175 4.69 1.88 12.53
C VAL A 175 3.48 1.28 11.83
N PHE A 176 3.61 0.04 11.39
CA PHE A 176 2.51 -0.78 10.86
C PHE A 176 2.09 -1.81 11.93
N LEU A 177 0.85 -1.76 12.36
CA LEU A 177 0.25 -2.67 13.36
C LEU A 177 -0.63 -3.73 12.72
#